data_557c422eb597815bc135e73eaccf3cbf
#
_entry.id   557c422eb597815bc135e73eaccf3cbf
#
_cell.length_a   1.000
_cell.length_b   1.000
_cell.length_c   1.000
_cell.angle_alpha   90.00
_cell.angle_beta   90.00
_cell.angle_gamma   90.00
#
_symmetry.space_group_name_H-M   'P 1'
#
loop_
_entity.id
_entity.type
_entity.pdbx_description
1 polymer ?
#
loop_
_entity_poly.entity_id
_entity_poly.type
_entity_poly.pdbx_seq_one_letter_code
_entity_poly.pdbx_strand_id
1 'polypeptide(L)'
;PNVLMTMLALALPIILVRAVLQIRAAWRGELKPLVCVIQLVLLAIYPITLNILWGIVRPPREAGGWEPPQWDRTAVGGALLNGQMSNGLLWTVSVLALMGAYYLLRTRSIGVWLLLSWVYVMYFYVAARWMVWDDGRDWVLGVWYHDPFRLAANVPILAAPMAVVGVHAAYQWLKAAIAVLGERIAPLKEHGGIISLALAVILLIPLGINLQTDPNI
;
A
#
# COMPACT_ATOMS: atom_id res chain seq x y z
N PRO A 1 -13.37 17.02 -4.18
CA PRO A 1 -13.21 16.08 -5.31
C PRO A 1 -12.03 15.11 -5.10
N ASN A 2 -10.86 15.60 -4.65
CA ASN A 2 -9.61 14.83 -4.57
C ASN A 2 -9.70 13.59 -3.67
N VAL A 3 -10.27 13.72 -2.47
CA VAL A 3 -10.41 12.60 -1.52
C VAL A 3 -11.30 11.51 -2.12
N LEU A 4 -12.42 11.87 -2.71
CA LEU A 4 -13.33 10.92 -3.36
C LEU A 4 -12.62 10.19 -4.51
N MET A 5 -11.91 10.93 -5.37
CA MET A 5 -11.17 10.33 -6.49
C MET A 5 -10.02 9.43 -6.02
N THR A 6 -9.34 9.79 -4.92
CA THR A 6 -8.35 8.91 -4.29
C THR A 6 -9.00 7.60 -3.82
N MET A 7 -10.11 7.68 -3.10
CA MET A 7 -10.84 6.49 -2.62
C MET A 7 -11.30 5.59 -3.77
N LEU A 8 -11.85 6.20 -4.82
CA LEU A 8 -12.26 5.46 -6.01
C LEU A 8 -11.06 4.82 -6.73
N ALA A 9 -9.96 5.54 -6.87
CA ALA A 9 -8.75 4.99 -7.48
C ALA A 9 -8.17 3.81 -6.68
N LEU A 10 -8.22 3.87 -5.34
CA LEU A 10 -7.75 2.80 -4.46
C LEU A 10 -8.58 1.51 -4.54
N ALA A 11 -9.78 1.55 -5.10
CA ALA A 11 -10.57 0.36 -5.37
C ALA A 11 -10.09 -0.42 -6.62
N LEU A 12 -9.32 0.20 -7.52
CA LEU A 12 -8.81 -0.48 -8.72
C LEU A 12 -7.99 -1.75 -8.43
N PRO A 13 -7.04 -1.77 -7.48
CA PRO A 13 -6.32 -2.99 -7.11
C PRO A 13 -7.24 -4.11 -6.59
N ILE A 14 -8.31 -3.77 -5.87
CA ILE A 14 -9.30 -4.74 -5.40
C ILE A 14 -10.01 -5.38 -6.60
N ILE A 15 -10.44 -4.56 -7.57
CA ILE A 15 -11.10 -5.01 -8.79
C ILE A 15 -10.18 -5.90 -9.62
N LEU A 16 -8.91 -5.51 -9.76
CA LEU A 16 -7.91 -6.29 -10.47
C LEU A 16 -7.71 -7.68 -9.83
N VAL A 17 -7.53 -7.73 -8.51
CA VAL A 17 -7.40 -8.99 -7.78
C VAL A 17 -8.65 -9.84 -7.95
N ARG A 18 -9.83 -9.22 -7.86
CA ARG A 18 -11.11 -9.92 -8.06
C ARG A 18 -11.22 -10.51 -9.46
N ALA A 19 -10.85 -9.76 -10.50
CA ALA A 19 -10.86 -10.23 -11.89
C ALA A 19 -9.92 -11.45 -12.08
N VAL A 20 -8.71 -11.39 -11.52
CA VAL A 20 -7.75 -12.52 -11.57
C VAL A 20 -8.32 -13.76 -10.89
N LEU A 21 -9.00 -13.59 -9.73
CA LEU A 21 -9.62 -14.72 -9.02
C LEU A 21 -10.77 -15.35 -9.83
N GLN A 22 -11.57 -14.54 -10.53
CA GLN A 22 -12.65 -15.03 -11.40
C GLN A 22 -12.10 -15.85 -12.58
N ILE A 23 -11.05 -15.34 -13.22
CA ILE A 23 -10.37 -16.05 -14.32
C ILE A 23 -9.83 -17.39 -13.82
N ARG A 24 -9.14 -17.40 -12.67
CA ARG A 24 -8.60 -18.64 -12.09
C ARG A 24 -9.69 -19.65 -11.73
N ALA A 25 -10.82 -19.18 -11.18
CA ALA A 25 -11.95 -20.06 -10.87
C ALA A 25 -12.56 -20.69 -12.14
N ALA A 26 -12.67 -19.91 -13.23
CA ALA A 26 -13.12 -20.44 -14.52
C ALA A 26 -12.15 -21.48 -15.10
N TRP A 27 -10.83 -21.24 -15.01
CA TRP A 27 -9.82 -22.21 -15.48
C TRP A 27 -9.81 -23.51 -14.67
N ARG A 28 -10.21 -23.46 -13.40
CA ARG A 28 -10.34 -24.64 -12.54
C ARG A 28 -11.67 -25.37 -12.72
N GLY A 29 -12.57 -24.86 -13.57
CA GLY A 29 -13.91 -25.41 -13.73
C GLY A 29 -14.86 -25.13 -12.56
N GLU A 30 -14.46 -24.29 -11.60
CA GLU A 30 -15.27 -23.90 -10.44
C GLU A 30 -16.36 -22.87 -10.82
N LEU A 31 -16.18 -22.22 -11.97
CA LEU A 31 -17.09 -21.19 -12.48
C LEU A 31 -17.39 -21.42 -13.95
N LYS A 32 -18.69 -21.38 -14.32
CA LYS A 32 -19.12 -21.49 -15.73
C LYS A 32 -18.52 -20.34 -16.54
N PRO A 33 -17.95 -20.57 -17.74
CA PRO A 33 -17.30 -19.52 -18.56
C PRO A 33 -18.18 -18.31 -18.82
N LEU A 34 -19.47 -18.52 -19.11
CA LEU A 34 -20.43 -17.43 -19.33
C LEU A 34 -20.58 -16.54 -18.07
N VAL A 35 -20.65 -17.15 -16.89
CA VAL A 35 -20.74 -16.39 -15.62
C VAL A 35 -19.46 -15.61 -15.39
N CYS A 36 -18.29 -16.19 -15.68
CA CYS A 36 -17.00 -15.50 -15.60
C CYS A 36 -17.00 -14.26 -16.52
N VAL A 37 -17.41 -14.40 -17.78
CA VAL A 37 -17.45 -13.28 -18.74
C VAL A 37 -18.39 -12.17 -18.23
N ILE A 38 -19.59 -12.51 -17.77
CA ILE A 38 -20.53 -11.52 -17.22
C ILE A 38 -19.90 -10.76 -16.04
N GLN A 39 -19.27 -11.47 -15.11
CA GLN A 39 -18.63 -10.87 -13.95
C GLN A 39 -17.44 -9.98 -14.35
N LEU A 40 -16.63 -10.38 -15.32
CA LEU A 40 -15.52 -9.56 -15.83
C LEU A 40 -16.02 -8.29 -16.52
N VAL A 41 -17.11 -8.37 -17.29
CA VAL A 41 -17.75 -7.19 -17.90
C VAL A 41 -18.23 -6.22 -16.82
N LEU A 42 -18.91 -6.72 -15.77
CA LEU A 42 -19.35 -5.88 -14.65
C LEU A 42 -18.17 -5.22 -13.92
N LEU A 43 -17.08 -5.97 -13.69
CA LEU A 43 -15.86 -5.41 -13.10
C LEU A 43 -15.18 -4.35 -14.00
N ALA A 44 -15.26 -4.50 -15.32
CA ALA A 44 -14.71 -3.55 -16.28
C ALA A 44 -15.48 -2.22 -16.34
N ILE A 45 -16.76 -2.21 -16.00
CA ILE A 45 -17.56 -0.97 -15.91
C ILE A 45 -16.91 0.03 -14.94
N TYR A 46 -16.36 -0.44 -13.82
CA TYR A 46 -15.78 0.43 -12.81
C TYR A 46 -14.58 1.25 -13.32
N PRO A 47 -13.50 0.66 -13.88
CA PRO A 47 -12.38 1.44 -14.39
C PRO A 47 -12.77 2.33 -15.58
N ILE A 48 -13.73 1.92 -16.40
CA ILE A 48 -14.27 2.76 -17.50
C ILE A 48 -14.96 3.99 -16.91
N THR A 49 -15.88 3.79 -15.97
CA THR A 49 -16.58 4.90 -15.28
C THR A 49 -15.60 5.80 -14.55
N LEU A 50 -14.60 5.22 -13.86
CA LEU A 50 -13.57 5.99 -13.17
C LEU A 50 -12.76 6.84 -14.15
N ASN A 51 -12.38 6.31 -15.32
CA ASN A 51 -11.64 7.05 -16.34
C ASN A 51 -12.47 8.23 -16.88
N ILE A 52 -13.76 8.05 -17.09
CA ILE A 52 -14.67 9.13 -17.51
C ILE A 52 -14.76 10.21 -16.43
N LEU A 53 -15.00 9.80 -15.18
CA LEU A 53 -15.06 10.73 -14.04
C LEU A 53 -13.72 11.46 -13.83
N TRP A 54 -12.60 10.79 -14.06
CA TRP A 54 -11.26 11.38 -13.99
C TRP A 54 -11.11 12.56 -14.95
N GLY A 55 -11.58 12.41 -16.20
CA GLY A 55 -11.60 13.49 -17.16
C GLY A 55 -12.49 14.67 -16.80
N ILE A 56 -13.68 14.38 -16.19
CA ILE A 56 -14.65 15.41 -15.81
C ILE A 56 -14.21 16.20 -14.58
N VAL A 57 -13.65 15.51 -13.58
CA VAL A 57 -13.29 16.10 -12.27
C VAL A 57 -11.93 16.79 -12.31
N ARG A 58 -11.09 16.45 -13.30
CA ARG A 58 -9.77 17.02 -13.48
C ARG A 58 -9.87 18.53 -13.71
N PRO A 59 -9.21 19.36 -12.88
CA PRO A 59 -9.14 20.78 -13.11
C PRO A 59 -8.33 21.12 -14.38
N PRO A 60 -8.49 22.31 -14.95
CA PRO A 60 -7.66 22.76 -16.04
C PRO A 60 -6.18 22.80 -15.61
N ARG A 61 -5.29 22.63 -16.57
CA ARG A 61 -3.83 22.46 -16.34
C ARG A 61 -3.24 23.66 -15.57
N GLU A 62 -3.73 24.84 -15.89
CA GLU A 62 -3.27 26.11 -15.30
C GLU A 62 -3.61 26.25 -13.81
N ALA A 63 -4.56 25.45 -13.31
CA ALA A 63 -4.93 25.46 -11.90
C ALA A 63 -3.90 24.73 -11.00
N GLY A 64 -2.95 23.99 -11.60
CA GLY A 64 -1.90 23.26 -10.89
C GLY A 64 -0.57 24.02 -10.99
N GLY A 65 -0.15 24.68 -9.91
CA GLY A 65 1.09 25.49 -9.87
C GLY A 65 2.35 24.74 -9.41
N TRP A 66 2.31 23.44 -9.23
CA TRP A 66 3.44 22.68 -8.69
C TRP A 66 4.32 22.13 -9.81
N GLU A 67 5.39 22.89 -10.13
CA GLU A 67 6.45 22.35 -10.99
C GLU A 67 7.19 21.24 -10.26
N PRO A 68 7.45 20.08 -10.93
CA PRO A 68 8.26 19.04 -10.34
C PRO A 68 9.67 19.58 -10.16
N PRO A 69 10.29 19.41 -9.01
CA PRO A 69 11.74 19.53 -8.94
C PRO A 69 12.29 18.43 -9.84
N GLN A 70 12.84 18.83 -11.00
CA GLN A 70 13.34 17.89 -12.00
C GLN A 70 14.27 16.87 -11.33
N TRP A 71 13.98 15.56 -11.53
CA TRP A 71 14.84 14.45 -11.10
C TRP A 71 15.02 14.29 -9.58
N ASP A 72 13.93 14.35 -8.82
CA ASP A 72 14.01 14.06 -7.38
C ASP A 72 14.25 12.55 -7.14
N ARG A 73 15.52 12.16 -7.16
CA ARG A 73 15.95 10.77 -6.85
C ARG A 73 15.59 10.35 -5.44
N THR A 74 15.31 11.30 -4.55
CA THR A 74 14.92 11.02 -3.16
C THR A 74 13.46 10.61 -3.05
N ALA A 75 12.63 10.86 -4.06
CA ALA A 75 11.20 10.57 -4.03
C ALA A 75 10.90 9.08 -3.79
N VAL A 76 11.65 8.18 -4.44
CA VAL A 76 11.48 6.73 -4.25
C VAL A 76 11.90 6.32 -2.83
N GLY A 77 13.04 6.82 -2.35
CA GLY A 77 13.50 6.58 -0.97
C GLY A 77 12.50 7.12 0.05
N GLY A 78 12.01 8.35 -0.15
CA GLY A 78 10.99 8.97 0.69
C GLY A 78 9.67 8.18 0.71
N ALA A 79 9.23 7.65 -0.44
CA ALA A 79 8.05 6.80 -0.50
C ALA A 79 8.23 5.49 0.28
N LEU A 80 9.34 4.79 0.07
CA LEU A 80 9.63 3.50 0.72
C LEU A 80 9.90 3.62 2.21
N LEU A 81 10.56 4.70 2.64
CA LEU A 81 10.94 4.94 4.02
C LEU A 81 9.94 5.80 4.79
N ASN A 82 8.77 6.06 4.21
CA ASN A 82 7.72 6.89 4.78
C ASN A 82 8.21 8.26 5.26
N GLY A 83 9.21 8.84 4.57
CA GLY A 83 9.79 10.16 4.80
C GLY A 83 9.42 11.14 3.69
N GLN A 84 8.14 11.20 3.30
CA GLN A 84 7.68 12.04 2.20
C GLN A 84 7.86 13.52 2.52
N MET A 85 8.21 14.30 1.50
CA MET A 85 8.34 15.78 1.58
C MET A 85 9.36 16.24 2.63
N SER A 86 10.46 15.49 2.80
CA SER A 86 11.54 15.78 3.77
C SER A 86 11.14 15.68 5.24
N ASN A 87 10.00 15.06 5.55
CA ASN A 87 9.68 14.63 6.89
C ASN A 87 10.66 13.55 7.37
N GLY A 88 10.80 13.40 8.69
CA GLY A 88 11.64 12.36 9.29
C GLY A 88 11.31 10.95 8.75
N LEU A 89 12.32 10.10 8.60
CA LEU A 89 12.15 8.75 8.07
C LEU A 89 11.47 7.84 9.11
N LEU A 90 10.31 7.30 8.78
CA LEU A 90 9.61 6.30 9.60
C LEU A 90 10.04 4.89 9.24
N TRP A 91 11.34 4.62 9.35
CA TRP A 91 11.96 3.36 8.90
C TRP A 91 11.34 2.11 9.56
N THR A 92 10.88 2.21 10.83
CA THR A 92 10.22 1.10 11.51
C THR A 92 8.89 0.73 10.82
N VAL A 93 8.09 1.73 10.45
CA VAL A 93 6.85 1.51 9.66
C VAL A 93 7.19 0.86 8.33
N SER A 94 8.25 1.32 7.68
CA SER A 94 8.70 0.82 6.39
C SER A 94 9.15 -0.63 6.45
N VAL A 95 9.96 -0.99 7.45
CA VAL A 95 10.37 -2.38 7.66
C VAL A 95 9.16 -3.27 7.91
N LEU A 96 8.25 -2.86 8.78
CA LEU A 96 7.01 -3.62 9.04
C LEU A 96 6.13 -3.73 7.79
N ALA A 97 5.98 -2.65 7.01
CA ALA A 97 5.22 -2.68 5.76
C ALA A 97 5.83 -3.65 4.74
N LEU A 98 7.16 -3.68 4.61
CA LEU A 98 7.87 -4.63 3.75
C LEU A 98 7.72 -6.08 4.24
N MET A 99 7.77 -6.31 5.55
CA MET A 99 7.48 -7.62 6.14
C MET A 99 6.04 -8.06 5.83
N GLY A 100 5.08 -7.15 5.93
CA GLY A 100 3.69 -7.38 5.54
C GLY A 100 3.54 -7.72 4.06
N ALA A 101 4.22 -6.97 3.19
CA ALA A 101 4.25 -7.23 1.75
C ALA A 101 4.77 -8.65 1.45
N TYR A 102 5.92 -9.01 2.03
CA TYR A 102 6.48 -10.34 1.89
C TYR A 102 5.52 -11.44 2.38
N TYR A 103 4.89 -11.23 3.54
CA TYR A 103 3.92 -12.17 4.11
C TYR A 103 2.72 -12.39 3.17
N LEU A 104 2.12 -11.31 2.65
CA LEU A 104 0.98 -11.39 1.72
C LEU A 104 1.33 -12.14 0.44
N LEU A 105 2.52 -11.89 -0.12
CA LEU A 105 3.00 -12.58 -1.31
C LEU A 105 3.28 -14.06 -1.04
N ARG A 106 3.94 -14.36 0.09
CA ARG A 106 4.33 -15.73 0.47
C ARG A 106 3.12 -16.61 0.75
N THR A 107 2.10 -16.07 1.41
CA THR A 107 0.87 -16.79 1.74
C THR A 107 -0.16 -16.79 0.62
N ARG A 108 0.12 -16.09 -0.49
CA ARG A 108 -0.81 -15.91 -1.61
C ARG A 108 -2.18 -15.42 -1.14
N SER A 109 -2.19 -14.59 -0.11
CA SER A 109 -3.40 -14.06 0.50
C SER A 109 -4.18 -13.19 -0.48
N ILE A 110 -5.51 -13.22 -0.36
CA ILE A 110 -6.38 -12.26 -1.06
C ILE A 110 -6.01 -10.81 -0.67
N GLY A 111 -5.40 -10.59 0.49
CA GLY A 111 -4.91 -9.28 0.95
C GLY A 111 -3.82 -8.66 0.07
N VAL A 112 -3.35 -9.35 -0.98
CA VAL A 112 -2.40 -8.78 -1.96
C VAL A 112 -2.93 -7.48 -2.60
N TRP A 113 -4.24 -7.25 -2.63
CA TRP A 113 -4.81 -5.98 -3.07
C TRP A 113 -4.31 -4.79 -2.24
N LEU A 114 -4.09 -4.98 -0.94
CA LEU A 114 -3.56 -3.94 -0.06
C LEU A 114 -2.12 -3.56 -0.46
N LEU A 115 -1.28 -4.56 -0.75
CA LEU A 115 0.06 -4.34 -1.30
C LEU A 115 0.00 -3.56 -2.62
N LEU A 116 -0.88 -3.97 -3.54
CA LEU A 116 -1.04 -3.29 -4.83
C LEU A 116 -1.52 -1.85 -4.64
N SER A 117 -2.43 -1.59 -3.71
CA SER A 117 -2.91 -0.24 -3.39
C SER A 117 -1.80 0.61 -2.79
N TRP A 118 -0.96 0.05 -1.91
CA TRP A 118 0.19 0.75 -1.34
C TRP A 118 1.23 1.13 -2.41
N VAL A 119 1.59 0.19 -3.30
CA VAL A 119 2.48 0.45 -4.44
C VAL A 119 1.88 1.50 -5.38
N TYR A 120 0.57 1.44 -5.62
CA TYR A 120 -0.14 2.38 -6.47
C TYR A 120 -0.09 3.82 -5.95
N VAL A 121 -0.29 4.02 -4.65
CA VAL A 121 -0.18 5.35 -4.03
C VAL A 121 1.26 5.85 -4.03
N MET A 122 2.23 4.99 -3.75
CA MET A 122 3.66 5.35 -3.87
C MET A 122 4.00 5.78 -5.30
N TYR A 123 3.46 5.09 -6.30
CA TYR A 123 3.64 5.46 -7.70
C TYR A 123 3.15 6.89 -7.98
N PHE A 124 1.96 7.29 -7.53
CA PHE A 124 1.46 8.64 -7.73
C PHE A 124 2.33 9.70 -7.04
N TYR A 125 2.78 9.43 -5.82
CA TYR A 125 3.69 10.32 -5.12
C TYR A 125 5.02 10.50 -5.87
N VAL A 126 5.63 9.39 -6.29
CA VAL A 126 6.88 9.42 -7.06
C VAL A 126 6.66 10.10 -8.41
N ALA A 127 5.56 9.83 -9.09
CA ALA A 127 5.21 10.47 -10.34
C ALA A 127 5.10 11.99 -10.21
N ALA A 128 4.49 12.48 -9.12
CA ALA A 128 4.38 13.92 -8.85
C ALA A 128 5.74 14.60 -8.64
N ARG A 129 6.72 13.85 -8.14
CA ARG A 129 8.08 14.35 -7.88
C ARG A 129 9.03 14.20 -9.07
N TRP A 130 8.72 13.28 -9.99
CA TRP A 130 9.66 12.89 -11.04
C TRP A 130 9.18 13.14 -12.47
N MET A 131 7.88 12.98 -12.79
CA MET A 131 7.40 13.10 -14.16
C MET A 131 7.61 14.51 -14.71
N VAL A 132 8.10 14.58 -15.94
CA VAL A 132 8.17 15.83 -16.72
C VAL A 132 6.75 16.39 -16.91
N TRP A 133 6.64 17.71 -16.99
CA TRP A 133 5.37 18.38 -17.23
C TRP A 133 4.93 18.20 -18.69
N ASP A 134 4.07 17.23 -18.91
CA ASP A 134 3.47 16.89 -20.20
C ASP A 134 2.00 16.47 -20.02
N ASP A 135 1.35 16.12 -21.14
CA ASP A 135 -0.05 15.67 -21.12
C ASP A 135 -0.24 14.36 -20.35
N GLY A 136 0.78 13.49 -20.33
CA GLY A 136 0.74 12.24 -19.55
C GLY A 136 0.74 12.51 -18.06
N ARG A 137 1.60 13.42 -17.58
CA ARG A 137 1.58 13.87 -16.18
C ARG A 137 0.25 14.51 -15.83
N ASP A 138 -0.27 15.38 -16.72
CA ASP A 138 -1.53 16.06 -16.51
C ASP A 138 -2.69 15.05 -16.41
N TRP A 139 -2.71 14.04 -17.26
CA TRP A 139 -3.71 12.98 -17.18
C TRP A 139 -3.61 12.18 -15.87
N VAL A 140 -2.40 11.83 -15.43
CA VAL A 140 -2.17 11.01 -14.24
C VAL A 140 -2.43 11.78 -12.95
N LEU A 141 -1.95 13.02 -12.85
CA LEU A 141 -1.86 13.79 -11.60
C LEU A 141 -2.83 14.98 -11.52
N GLY A 142 -3.45 15.35 -12.64
CA GLY A 142 -4.30 16.55 -12.72
C GLY A 142 -5.41 16.60 -11.67
N VAL A 143 -6.00 15.46 -11.32
CA VAL A 143 -7.04 15.36 -10.27
C VAL A 143 -6.55 15.88 -8.91
N TRP A 144 -5.25 15.78 -8.62
CA TRP A 144 -4.63 16.29 -7.39
C TRP A 144 -3.93 17.64 -7.58
N TYR A 145 -4.20 18.34 -8.68
CA TYR A 145 -3.56 19.65 -8.98
C TYR A 145 -2.03 19.53 -9.09
N HIS A 146 -1.51 18.37 -9.46
CA HIS A 146 -0.07 18.06 -9.47
C HIS A 146 0.64 18.24 -8.12
N ASP A 147 -0.12 18.34 -7.03
CA ASP A 147 0.35 18.67 -5.69
C ASP A 147 0.98 17.44 -5.00
N PRO A 148 2.31 17.41 -4.81
CA PRO A 148 3.00 16.29 -4.19
C PRO A 148 2.66 16.14 -2.69
N PHE A 149 2.26 17.21 -1.99
CA PHE A 149 1.87 17.13 -0.58
C PHE A 149 0.57 16.37 -0.40
N ARG A 150 -0.41 16.58 -1.27
CA ARG A 150 -1.67 15.82 -1.26
C ARG A 150 -1.44 14.34 -1.52
N LEU A 151 -0.51 14.01 -2.40
CA LEU A 151 -0.16 12.64 -2.71
C LEU A 151 0.69 12.01 -1.60
N ALA A 152 1.60 12.77 -1.00
CA ALA A 152 2.37 12.37 0.17
C ALA A 152 1.45 11.94 1.34
N ALA A 153 0.39 12.68 1.61
CA ALA A 153 -0.57 12.38 2.67
C ALA A 153 -1.31 11.05 2.49
N ASN A 154 -1.39 10.52 1.27
CA ASN A 154 -2.05 9.23 1.00
C ASN A 154 -1.15 8.02 1.30
N VAL A 155 0.18 8.17 1.28
CA VAL A 155 1.11 7.05 1.48
C VAL A 155 0.98 6.42 2.88
N PRO A 156 0.94 7.19 3.98
CA PRO A 156 0.76 6.64 5.32
C PRO A 156 -0.57 5.91 5.52
N ILE A 157 -1.63 6.31 4.82
CA ILE A 157 -2.95 5.67 4.91
C ILE A 157 -2.88 4.18 4.55
N LEU A 158 -2.00 3.81 3.62
CA LEU A 158 -1.80 2.42 3.20
C LEU A 158 -0.57 1.78 3.83
N ALA A 159 0.45 2.56 4.19
CA ALA A 159 1.61 2.05 4.91
C ALA A 159 1.24 1.52 6.30
N ALA A 160 0.33 2.19 7.02
CA ALA A 160 -0.11 1.77 8.34
C ALA A 160 -0.78 0.38 8.34
N PRO A 161 -1.82 0.08 7.55
CA PRO A 161 -2.38 -1.27 7.50
C PRO A 161 -1.38 -2.31 6.96
N MET A 162 -0.46 -1.94 6.07
CA MET A 162 0.63 -2.83 5.65
C MET A 162 1.57 -3.15 6.82
N ALA A 163 1.91 -2.17 7.66
CA ALA A 163 2.70 -2.38 8.86
C ALA A 163 1.99 -3.28 9.87
N VAL A 164 0.65 -3.15 10.04
CA VAL A 164 -0.16 -4.06 10.87
C VAL A 164 -0.04 -5.50 10.38
N VAL A 165 -0.11 -5.75 9.07
CA VAL A 165 0.13 -7.08 8.49
C VAL A 165 1.55 -7.54 8.79
N GLY A 166 2.53 -6.62 8.78
CA GLY A 166 3.92 -6.92 9.15
C GLY A 166 4.09 -7.34 10.60
N VAL A 167 3.41 -6.67 11.53
CA VAL A 167 3.37 -7.07 12.95
C VAL A 167 2.79 -8.48 13.09
N HIS A 168 1.69 -8.77 12.38
CA HIS A 168 1.12 -10.11 12.36
C HIS A 168 2.12 -11.15 11.81
N ALA A 169 2.82 -10.83 10.72
CA ALA A 169 3.85 -11.70 10.15
C ALA A 169 4.98 -11.97 11.16
N ALA A 170 5.49 -10.92 11.81
CA ALA A 170 6.52 -11.04 12.83
C ALA A 170 6.08 -11.95 13.98
N TYR A 171 4.84 -11.78 14.45
CA TYR A 171 4.26 -12.65 15.48
C TYR A 171 4.22 -14.12 15.04
N GLN A 172 3.76 -14.42 13.81
CA GLN A 172 3.71 -15.79 13.31
C GLN A 172 5.11 -16.42 13.18
N TRP A 173 6.08 -15.65 12.70
CA TRP A 173 7.46 -16.13 12.59
C TRP A 173 8.13 -16.35 13.95
N LEU A 174 7.91 -15.44 14.91
CA LEU A 174 8.37 -15.61 16.29
C LEU A 174 7.75 -16.84 16.92
N LYS A 175 6.44 -17.02 16.77
CA LYS A 175 5.74 -18.21 17.27
C LYS A 175 6.31 -19.50 16.70
N ALA A 176 6.58 -19.53 15.40
CA ALA A 176 7.18 -20.69 14.74
C ALA A 176 8.61 -20.94 15.25
N ALA A 177 9.43 -19.88 15.38
CA ALA A 177 10.79 -20.00 15.91
C ALA A 177 10.82 -20.51 17.36
N ILE A 178 9.92 -19.98 18.20
CA ILE A 178 9.80 -20.41 19.61
C ILE A 178 9.31 -21.86 19.72
N ALA A 179 8.41 -22.30 18.83
CA ALA A 179 7.98 -23.70 18.79
C ALA A 179 9.15 -24.64 18.51
N VAL A 180 10.01 -24.31 17.53
CA VAL A 180 11.21 -25.08 17.20
C VAL A 180 12.22 -25.08 18.36
N LEU A 181 12.43 -23.92 19.00
CA LEU A 181 13.31 -23.82 20.17
C LEU A 181 12.72 -24.50 21.40
N GLY A 182 11.41 -24.50 21.57
CA GLY A 182 10.68 -25.11 22.67
C GLY A 182 10.80 -26.65 22.71
N GLU A 183 11.12 -27.28 21.59
CA GLU A 183 11.47 -28.71 21.57
C GLU A 183 12.74 -28.99 22.37
N ARG A 184 13.61 -27.97 22.53
CA ARG A 184 14.89 -28.07 23.26
C ARG A 184 14.86 -27.44 24.64
N ILE A 185 13.90 -26.57 24.94
CA ILE A 185 13.86 -25.76 26.16
C ILE A 185 12.42 -25.79 26.72
N ALA A 186 12.21 -26.58 27.78
CA ALA A 186 10.90 -26.81 28.40
C ALA A 186 10.10 -25.53 28.78
N PRO A 187 10.69 -24.48 29.40
CA PRO A 187 9.96 -23.25 29.70
C PRO A 187 9.40 -22.51 28.48
N LEU A 188 10.05 -22.59 27.33
CA LEU A 188 9.59 -21.98 26.07
C LEU A 188 8.38 -22.73 25.51
N LYS A 189 8.26 -24.03 25.77
CA LYS A 189 7.13 -24.85 25.31
C LYS A 189 5.83 -24.46 26.03
N GLU A 190 5.89 -24.18 27.32
CA GLU A 190 4.71 -23.82 28.10
C GLU A 190 4.24 -22.38 27.88
N HIS A 191 5.17 -21.44 27.70
CA HIS A 191 4.87 -20.00 27.65
C HIS A 191 5.07 -19.37 26.27
N GLY A 192 5.28 -20.15 25.22
CA GLY A 192 5.64 -19.68 23.87
C GLY A 192 4.68 -18.64 23.29
N GLY A 193 3.38 -18.74 23.56
CA GLY A 193 2.39 -17.77 23.11
C GLY A 193 2.55 -16.40 23.77
N ILE A 194 2.79 -16.38 25.08
CA ILE A 194 2.97 -15.15 25.87
C ILE A 194 4.29 -14.47 25.45
N ILE A 195 5.35 -15.26 25.30
CA ILE A 195 6.67 -14.75 24.88
C ILE A 195 6.59 -14.16 23.48
N SER A 196 5.90 -14.82 22.55
CA SER A 196 5.70 -14.31 21.18
C SER A 196 4.93 -12.98 21.17
N LEU A 197 3.89 -12.86 22.01
CA LEU A 197 3.12 -11.64 22.16
C LEU A 197 3.97 -10.51 22.77
N ALA A 198 4.72 -10.79 23.84
CA ALA A 198 5.60 -9.81 24.48
C ALA A 198 6.67 -9.29 23.49
N LEU A 199 7.29 -10.17 22.71
CA LEU A 199 8.27 -9.78 21.69
C LEU A 199 7.62 -8.98 20.56
N ALA A 200 6.41 -9.33 20.12
CA ALA A 200 5.68 -8.55 19.11
C ALA A 200 5.36 -7.14 19.63
N VAL A 201 4.98 -7.00 20.90
CA VAL A 201 4.76 -5.67 21.54
C VAL A 201 6.07 -4.89 21.61
N ILE A 202 7.19 -5.51 21.96
CA ILE A 202 8.52 -4.86 22.01
C ILE A 202 8.90 -4.30 20.63
N LEU A 203 8.54 -4.98 19.52
CA LEU A 203 8.76 -4.48 18.18
C LEU A 203 8.00 -3.18 17.86
N LEU A 204 6.95 -2.85 18.61
CA LEU A 204 6.20 -1.59 18.46
C LEU A 204 6.84 -0.41 19.20
N ILE A 205 7.75 -0.65 20.15
CA ILE A 205 8.41 0.41 20.94
C ILE A 205 9.19 1.39 20.02
N PRO A 206 10.03 0.91 19.07
CA PRO A 206 10.74 1.82 18.17
C PRO A 206 9.80 2.65 17.28
N LEU A 207 8.60 2.15 16.99
CA LEU A 207 7.59 2.92 16.25
C LEU A 207 7.13 4.14 17.05
N GLY A 208 6.83 3.95 18.35
CA GLY A 208 6.48 5.06 19.24
C GLY A 208 7.61 6.08 19.39
N ILE A 209 8.85 5.62 19.51
CA ILE A 209 10.03 6.51 19.62
C ILE A 209 10.19 7.33 18.33
N ASN A 210 10.08 6.72 17.14
CA ASN A 210 10.17 7.44 15.88
C ASN A 210 9.12 8.54 15.74
N LEU A 211 7.91 8.34 16.26
CA LEU A 211 6.83 9.33 16.20
C LEU A 211 7.07 10.51 17.15
N GLN A 212 7.83 10.29 18.24
CA GLN A 212 8.08 11.33 19.26
C GLN A 212 9.35 12.18 18.99
N THR A 213 10.27 11.67 18.20
CA THR A 213 11.57 12.33 17.97
C THR A 213 11.60 13.30 16.79
N ASP A 214 10.49 13.47 16.07
CA ASP A 214 10.39 14.49 15.04
C ASP A 214 10.16 15.86 15.69
N PRO A 215 11.17 16.76 15.66
CA PRO A 215 11.05 18.08 16.32
C PRO A 215 10.07 19.03 15.62
N ASN A 216 9.46 18.60 14.49
CA ASN A 216 8.52 19.39 13.70
C ASN A 216 7.05 18.93 13.88
N ILE A 217 6.79 17.98 14.77
CA ILE A 217 5.48 17.61 15.26
C ILE A 217 5.30 18.19 16.67
#